data_231c8482f71bbcad26f18288136eb16b
#
_entry.id   231c8482f71bbcad26f18288136eb16b
#
_cell.length_a   1.000
_cell.length_b   1.000
_cell.length_c   1.000
_cell.angle_alpha   90.00
_cell.angle_beta   90.00
_cell.angle_gamma   90.00
#
_symmetry.space_group_name_H-M   'P 1'
#
loop_
_entity.id
_entity.type
_entity.pdbx_description
1 polymer ?
#
loop_
_entity_poly.entity_id
_entity_poly.type
_entity_poly.pdbx_seq_one_letter_code
_entity_poly.pdbx_strand_id
1 'polypeptide(L)'
;MIRIEGGCSKYHKEIALQTAEWCIDHFCLDDVAINFRLAEYKDCWGYCMEGNEEHSYNIKIATDQILRDFVATIVHEMVHVKQWETGVWKGE
;
A
#
# COMPACT_ATOMS: atom_id res chain seq x y z
N MET A 1 -7.86 6.40 -6.40
CA MET A 1 -8.80 6.01 -5.32
C MET A 1 -8.12 5.06 -4.34
N ILE A 2 -8.32 5.28 -3.05
CA ILE A 2 -7.72 4.46 -2.01
C ILE A 2 -8.83 3.83 -1.17
N ARG A 3 -8.75 2.51 -0.99
CA ARG A 3 -9.66 1.78 -0.12
C ARG A 3 -8.84 1.08 0.94
N ILE A 4 -9.25 1.18 2.20
CA ILE A 4 -8.53 0.55 3.30
C ILE A 4 -9.49 -0.33 4.07
N GLU A 5 -9.17 -1.63 4.15
CA GLU A 5 -9.98 -2.64 4.80
C GLU A 5 -9.15 -3.40 5.81
N GLY A 6 -9.83 -4.10 6.70
CA GLY A 6 -9.18 -4.99 7.63
C GLY A 6 -9.68 -4.82 9.05
N GLY A 7 -9.35 -5.79 9.89
CA GLY A 7 -9.74 -5.76 11.30
C GLY A 7 -8.71 -5.05 12.15
N CYS A 8 -8.49 -3.78 11.89
CA CYS A 8 -7.49 -3.00 12.59
C CYS A 8 -8.11 -1.75 13.18
N SER A 9 -7.35 -1.02 13.97
CA SER A 9 -7.85 0.17 14.63
C SER A 9 -8.06 1.30 13.64
N LYS A 10 -8.92 2.24 14.01
CA LYS A 10 -9.14 3.44 13.23
C LYS A 10 -7.86 4.22 13.05
N TYR A 11 -6.99 4.20 14.06
CA TYR A 11 -5.71 4.88 14.01
C TYR A 11 -4.85 4.32 12.88
N HIS A 12 -4.76 3.00 12.75
CA HIS A 12 -4.00 2.39 11.67
C HIS A 12 -4.56 2.78 10.31
N LYS A 13 -5.89 2.82 10.19
CA LYS A 13 -6.51 3.18 8.91
C LYS A 13 -6.21 4.63 8.53
N GLU A 14 -6.24 5.53 9.51
CA GLU A 14 -5.96 6.94 9.24
C GLU A 14 -4.50 7.15 8.82
N ILE A 15 -3.57 6.49 9.52
CA ILE A 15 -2.15 6.61 9.17
C ILE A 15 -1.90 6.02 7.77
N ALA A 16 -2.52 4.89 7.47
CA ALA A 16 -2.36 4.26 6.16
C ALA A 16 -2.90 5.17 5.06
N LEU A 17 -4.06 5.76 5.28
CA LEU A 17 -4.66 6.66 4.29
C LEU A 17 -3.78 7.88 4.04
N GLN A 18 -3.33 8.51 5.10
CA GLN A 18 -2.48 9.70 4.98
C GLN A 18 -1.17 9.38 4.28
N THR A 19 -0.56 8.25 4.63
CA THR A 19 0.70 7.84 4.01
C THR A 19 0.50 7.53 2.54
N ALA A 20 -0.58 6.82 2.21
CA ALA A 20 -0.85 6.48 0.82
C ALA A 20 -1.13 7.72 -0.02
N GLU A 21 -1.89 8.67 0.53
CA GLU A 21 -2.17 9.91 -0.19
C GLU A 21 -0.90 10.71 -0.44
N TRP A 22 -0.01 10.75 0.56
CA TRP A 22 1.27 11.41 0.38
C TRP A 22 2.08 10.74 -0.74
N CYS A 23 2.08 9.43 -0.78
CA CYS A 23 2.81 8.70 -1.80
C CYS A 23 2.25 8.95 -3.20
N ILE A 24 0.92 8.95 -3.31
CA ILE A 24 0.28 9.20 -4.60
C ILE A 24 0.68 10.58 -5.12
N ASP A 25 0.67 11.57 -4.25
CA ASP A 25 1.05 12.93 -4.63
C ASP A 25 2.54 13.01 -4.94
N HIS A 26 3.36 12.47 -4.08
CA HIS A 26 4.82 12.55 -4.22
C HIS A 26 5.33 11.78 -5.44
N PHE A 27 4.74 10.63 -5.71
CA PHE A 27 5.16 9.78 -6.83
C PHE A 27 4.41 10.11 -8.12
N CYS A 28 3.51 11.08 -8.09
CA CYS A 28 2.71 11.49 -9.26
C CYS A 28 1.92 10.31 -9.83
N LEU A 29 1.24 9.58 -8.95
CA LEU A 29 0.44 8.41 -9.35
C LEU A 29 -0.99 8.84 -9.63
N ASP A 30 -1.27 9.19 -10.86
CA ASP A 30 -2.63 9.58 -11.26
C ASP A 30 -3.41 8.33 -11.69
N ASP A 31 -4.70 8.34 -11.40
CA ASP A 31 -5.63 7.33 -11.91
C ASP A 31 -5.28 5.90 -11.47
N VAL A 32 -4.73 5.75 -10.26
CA VAL A 32 -4.49 4.41 -9.70
C VAL A 32 -5.56 4.11 -8.66
N ALA A 33 -5.89 2.83 -8.54
CA ALA A 33 -6.81 2.34 -7.52
C ALA A 33 -6.02 1.42 -6.59
N ILE A 34 -5.91 1.80 -5.34
CA ILE A 34 -5.12 1.04 -4.35
C ILE A 34 -6.07 0.50 -3.29
N ASN A 35 -5.98 -0.79 -3.06
CA ASN A 35 -6.78 -1.46 -2.04
C ASN A 35 -5.83 -2.02 -0.98
N PHE A 36 -5.87 -1.41 0.20
CA PHE A 36 -5.05 -1.84 1.34
C PHE A 36 -5.83 -2.79 2.21
N ARG A 37 -5.19 -3.87 2.64
CA ARG A 37 -5.76 -4.75 3.65
C ARG A 37 -4.80 -4.79 4.83
N LEU A 38 -5.29 -4.31 5.96
CA LEU A 38 -4.50 -4.20 7.19
C LEU A 38 -4.89 -5.31 8.14
N ALA A 39 -3.94 -6.12 8.56
CA ALA A 39 -4.19 -7.21 9.48
C ALA A 39 -2.87 -7.67 10.07
N GLU A 40 -2.94 -8.64 10.97
CA GLU A 40 -1.73 -9.26 11.49
C GLU A 40 -1.36 -10.40 10.56
N TYR A 41 -0.30 -10.19 9.80
CA TYR A 41 0.21 -11.21 8.89
C TYR A 41 1.48 -11.81 9.49
N LYS A 42 1.56 -13.14 9.46
CA LYS A 42 2.66 -13.85 10.11
C LYS A 42 3.83 -14.10 9.19
N ASP A 43 3.62 -14.00 7.90
CA ASP A 43 4.64 -14.35 6.91
C ASP A 43 5.20 -13.16 6.16
N CYS A 44 4.72 -11.97 6.42
CA CYS A 44 5.26 -10.78 5.76
C CYS A 44 4.87 -9.50 6.50
N TRP A 45 5.67 -8.47 6.33
CA TRP A 45 5.34 -7.15 6.86
C TRP A 45 4.49 -6.37 5.87
N GLY A 46 4.68 -6.62 4.59
CA GLY A 46 3.91 -6.00 3.54
C GLY A 46 4.04 -6.77 2.25
N TYR A 47 3.09 -6.56 1.35
CA TYR A 47 3.08 -7.25 0.07
C TYR A 47 2.24 -6.45 -0.91
N CYS A 48 2.70 -6.34 -2.15
CA CYS A 48 2.01 -5.60 -3.19
C CYS A 48 1.85 -6.49 -4.42
N MET A 49 0.64 -6.49 -4.99
CA MET A 49 0.37 -7.25 -6.20
C MET A 49 -0.57 -6.45 -7.09
N GLU A 50 -0.50 -6.70 -8.39
CA GLU A 50 -1.43 -6.07 -9.31
C GLU A 50 -2.83 -6.62 -9.10
N GLY A 51 -3.82 -5.74 -9.27
CA GLY A 51 -5.22 -6.14 -9.17
C GLY A 51 -5.74 -6.67 -10.49
N ASN A 52 -7.05 -6.90 -10.53
CA ASN A 52 -7.70 -7.45 -11.70
C ASN A 52 -7.88 -6.43 -12.83
N GLU A 53 -7.93 -5.17 -12.48
CA GLU A 53 -8.13 -4.11 -13.45
C GLU A 53 -6.86 -3.34 -13.68
N GLU A 54 -6.79 -2.69 -14.82
CA GLU A 54 -5.64 -1.87 -15.16
C GLU A 54 -5.45 -0.76 -14.14
N HIS A 55 -4.20 -0.51 -13.75
CA HIS A 55 -3.85 0.53 -12.78
C HIS A 55 -4.47 0.30 -11.40
N SER A 56 -4.77 -0.96 -11.08
CA SER A 56 -5.26 -1.29 -9.74
C SER A 56 -4.25 -2.20 -9.04
N TYR A 57 -4.16 -2.04 -7.70
CA TYR A 57 -3.17 -2.76 -6.92
C TYR A 57 -3.75 -3.15 -5.57
N ASN A 58 -3.36 -4.32 -5.10
CA ASN A 58 -3.74 -4.80 -3.78
C ASN A 58 -2.50 -4.85 -2.91
N ILE A 59 -2.57 -4.20 -1.75
CA ILE A 59 -1.43 -4.12 -0.84
C ILE A 59 -1.86 -4.65 0.53
N LYS A 60 -1.07 -5.57 1.07
CA LYS A 60 -1.27 -6.09 2.42
C LYS A 60 -0.21 -5.48 3.32
N ILE A 61 -0.61 -5.00 4.49
CA ILE A 61 0.31 -4.40 5.46
C ILE A 61 0.02 -5.00 6.83
N ALA A 62 1.06 -5.49 7.48
CA ALA A 62 0.94 -6.03 8.83
C ALA A 62 0.81 -4.89 9.84
N THR A 63 -0.14 -5.03 10.76
CA THR A 63 -0.40 -3.99 11.76
C THR A 63 0.39 -4.20 13.06
N ASP A 64 1.06 -5.33 13.21
CA ASP A 64 1.82 -5.63 14.43
C ASP A 64 3.28 -5.19 14.32
N GLN A 65 3.49 -4.01 13.76
CA GLN A 65 4.81 -3.37 13.70
C GLN A 65 4.72 -2.01 14.36
N ILE A 66 5.85 -1.50 14.82
CA ILE A 66 5.85 -0.16 15.40
C ILE A 66 5.50 0.85 14.33
N LEU A 67 5.02 2.02 14.76
CA LEU A 67 4.49 3.01 13.82
C LEU A 67 5.47 3.38 12.72
N ARG A 68 6.73 3.60 13.06
CA ARG A 68 7.74 3.96 12.07
C ARG A 68 7.86 2.89 10.98
N ASP A 69 7.88 1.62 11.40
CA ASP A 69 8.01 0.53 10.45
C ASP A 69 6.74 0.33 9.64
N PHE A 70 5.58 0.58 10.27
CA PHE A 70 4.29 0.51 9.59
C PHE A 70 4.26 1.50 8.42
N VAL A 71 4.64 2.76 8.69
CA VAL A 71 4.67 3.79 7.66
C VAL A 71 5.70 3.45 6.58
N ALA A 72 6.89 3.01 7.00
CA ALA A 72 7.95 2.67 6.05
C ALA A 72 7.53 1.51 5.14
N THR A 73 6.80 0.54 5.69
CA THR A 73 6.33 -0.59 4.90
C THR A 73 5.34 -0.12 3.83
N ILE A 74 4.43 0.80 4.20
CA ILE A 74 3.47 1.33 3.23
C ILE A 74 4.20 2.05 2.10
N VAL A 75 5.17 2.90 2.44
CA VAL A 75 5.95 3.61 1.43
C VAL A 75 6.69 2.62 0.53
N HIS A 76 7.26 1.58 1.11
CA HIS A 76 7.97 0.56 0.35
C HIS A 76 7.06 -0.10 -0.69
N GLU A 77 5.84 -0.46 -0.29
CA GLU A 77 4.91 -1.08 -1.23
C GLU A 77 4.41 -0.09 -2.28
N MET A 78 4.24 1.17 -1.91
CA MET A 78 3.85 2.19 -2.88
C MET A 78 4.94 2.45 -3.91
N VAL A 79 6.20 2.25 -3.55
CA VAL A 79 7.30 2.33 -4.52
C VAL A 79 7.12 1.25 -5.58
N HIS A 80 6.67 0.06 -5.20
CA HIS A 80 6.40 -0.99 -6.19
C HIS A 80 5.27 -0.58 -7.14
N VAL A 81 4.23 0.09 -6.62
CA VAL A 81 3.17 0.60 -7.49
C VAL A 81 3.76 1.55 -8.52
N LYS A 82 4.62 2.46 -8.09
CA LYS A 82 5.25 3.38 -9.01
C LYS A 82 6.08 2.65 -10.06
N GLN A 83 6.81 1.62 -9.64
CA GLN A 83 7.64 0.85 -10.56
C GLN A 83 6.78 0.14 -11.61
N TRP A 84 5.64 -0.40 -11.22
CA TRP A 84 4.72 -1.01 -12.17
C TRP A 84 4.14 0.04 -13.13
N GLU A 85 3.73 1.20 -12.60
CA GLU A 85 3.11 2.23 -13.42
C GLU A 85 4.08 2.80 -14.45
N THR A 86 5.36 2.86 -14.12
CA THR A 86 6.37 3.37 -15.05
C THR A 86 6.98 2.27 -15.91
N GLY A 87 6.62 1.01 -15.69
CA GLY A 87 7.16 -0.10 -16.46
C GLY A 87 8.57 -0.52 -16.08
N VAL A 88 9.11 0.04 -14.99
CA VAL A 88 10.47 -0.29 -14.56
C VAL A 88 10.52 -1.67 -13.91
N TRP A 89 9.47 -2.02 -13.17
CA TRP A 89 9.41 -3.31 -12.48
C TRP A 89 8.32 -4.15 -13.08
N LYS A 90 8.65 -5.40 -13.39
CA LYS A 90 7.71 -6.29 -14.04
C LYS A 90 7.25 -7.41 -13.14
N GLY A 91 7.41 -7.22 -11.85
CA GLY A 91 7.04 -8.22 -10.87
C GLY A 91 8.12 -9.28 -10.78
N GLU A 92 7.95 -10.15 -9.87
CA GLU A 92 9.04 -11.11 -9.72
C GLU A 92 8.56 -12.35 -9.25
#